data_fb89b200905d951fe7bc210cf7bf3ba7
#
_entry.id   fb89b200905d951fe7bc210cf7bf3ba7
#
_cell.length_a   1.000
_cell.length_b   1.000
_cell.length_c   1.000
_cell.angle_alpha   90.00
_cell.angle_beta   90.00
_cell.angle_gamma   90.00
#
_symmetry.space_group_name_H-M   'P 1'
#
loop_
_entity.id
_entity.type
_entity.pdbx_description
1 polymer ?
#
loop_
_entity_poly.entity_id
_entity_poly.type
_entity_poly.pdbx_seq_one_letter_code
_entity_poly.pdbx_strand_id
1 'polypeptide(L)'
;MIRIMQVSCERRLFFIYIYYRKIISACNLKAIALTLQNIRRNMKILIINGPNLNLLGRREPEIYGTTSFEDYFASLKDRFDEVELSYFQTNHEGEIIDKLHSCMGACDAVVLNAGAYSHTSLAIADAIASIDLPVVEVHISNVFAREAIRQHSMLSSVCKGVIVGFGLKSYDLAICSLIDICKK
;
A
#
# COMPACT_ATOMS: atom_id res chain seq x y z
N MET A 1 -29.43 57.78 3.76
CA MET A 1 -29.33 56.73 4.82
C MET A 1 -28.63 55.43 4.32
N ILE A 2 -28.46 55.22 3.02
CA ILE A 2 -27.86 54.00 2.44
C ILE A 2 -26.30 54.05 2.42
N ARG A 3 -25.68 55.26 2.32
CA ARG A 3 -24.22 55.42 2.22
C ARG A 3 -23.42 55.09 3.49
N ILE A 4 -24.05 55.16 4.69
CA ILE A 4 -23.37 54.94 5.98
C ILE A 4 -23.25 53.46 6.33
N MET A 5 -24.17 52.61 5.81
CA MET A 5 -24.11 51.17 6.04
C MET A 5 -23.06 50.43 5.18
N GLN A 6 -22.79 50.94 3.98
CA GLN A 6 -21.83 50.34 3.06
C GLN A 6 -20.38 50.49 3.55
N VAL A 7 -20.02 51.65 4.10
CA VAL A 7 -18.67 51.90 4.65
C VAL A 7 -18.37 51.05 5.91
N SER A 8 -19.40 50.71 6.70
CA SER A 8 -19.21 49.85 7.89
C SER A 8 -18.97 48.39 7.56
N CYS A 9 -19.52 47.90 6.45
CA CYS A 9 -19.35 46.50 5.99
C CYS A 9 -17.93 46.25 5.44
N GLU A 10 -17.43 47.17 4.62
CA GLU A 10 -16.07 47.08 4.05
C GLU A 10 -14.96 47.18 5.14
N ARG A 11 -15.13 48.02 6.14
CA ARG A 11 -14.21 48.08 7.30
C ARG A 11 -14.22 46.80 8.11
N ARG A 12 -15.37 46.15 8.32
CA ARG A 12 -15.45 44.88 9.03
C ARG A 12 -14.80 43.73 8.22
N LEU A 13 -14.99 43.69 6.93
CA LEU A 13 -14.33 42.70 6.05
C LEU A 13 -12.81 42.88 6.01
N PHE A 14 -12.33 44.15 5.99
CA PHE A 14 -10.91 44.48 6.06
C PHE A 14 -10.26 44.09 7.39
N PHE A 15 -10.94 44.32 8.53
CA PHE A 15 -10.49 43.87 9.85
C PHE A 15 -10.49 42.35 9.99
N ILE A 16 -11.49 41.65 9.45
CA ILE A 16 -11.54 40.23 9.42
C ILE A 16 -10.39 39.66 8.56
N TYR A 17 -10.13 40.25 7.41
CA TYR A 17 -9.01 39.86 6.54
C TYR A 17 -7.64 40.06 7.19
N ILE A 18 -7.40 41.19 7.87
CA ILE A 18 -6.16 41.46 8.65
C ILE A 18 -6.04 40.51 9.83
N TYR A 19 -7.12 40.24 10.54
CA TYR A 19 -7.15 39.31 11.67
C TYR A 19 -6.84 37.90 11.23
N TYR A 20 -7.46 37.41 10.16
CA TYR A 20 -7.14 36.09 9.55
C TYR A 20 -5.70 36.05 9.00
N ARG A 21 -5.21 37.11 8.39
CA ARG A 21 -3.82 37.19 7.93
C ARG A 21 -2.80 37.15 9.08
N LYS A 22 -3.11 37.77 10.22
CA LYS A 22 -2.28 37.69 11.44
C LYS A 22 -2.37 36.30 12.09
N ILE A 23 -3.53 35.66 12.13
CA ILE A 23 -3.68 34.33 12.66
C ILE A 23 -2.95 33.31 11.76
N ILE A 24 -3.04 33.43 10.45
CA ILE A 24 -2.31 32.57 9.49
C ILE A 24 -0.79 32.82 9.61
N SER A 25 -0.35 34.05 9.88
CA SER A 25 1.07 34.35 10.09
C SER A 25 1.59 33.92 11.48
N ALA A 26 0.72 33.79 12.47
CA ALA A 26 1.06 33.31 13.81
C ALA A 26 0.85 31.77 13.97
N CYS A 27 -0.04 31.16 13.20
CA CYS A 27 -0.17 29.72 13.09
C CYS A 27 0.97 29.18 12.21
N ASN A 28 2.06 28.90 12.86
CA ASN A 28 3.13 27.97 12.56
C ASN A 28 3.18 27.52 11.07
N LEU A 29 3.75 28.37 10.20
CA LEU A 29 4.08 28.02 8.81
C LEU A 29 4.76 26.63 8.71
N LYS A 30 5.50 26.22 9.75
CA LYS A 30 6.05 24.87 9.88
C LYS A 30 4.96 23.79 10.01
N ALA A 31 3.89 24.02 10.79
CA ALA A 31 2.81 23.06 10.94
C ALA A 31 2.00 22.94 9.65
N ILE A 32 1.73 24.05 8.96
CA ILE A 32 1.07 24.05 7.65
C ILE A 32 1.99 23.39 6.60
N ALA A 33 3.29 23.69 6.60
CA ALA A 33 4.24 23.05 5.72
C ALA A 33 4.38 21.54 6.00
N LEU A 34 4.39 21.13 7.28
CA LEU A 34 4.38 19.71 7.67
C LEU A 34 3.09 19.02 7.24
N THR A 35 1.95 19.66 7.40
CA THR A 35 0.64 19.13 6.96
C THR A 35 0.58 19.05 5.43
N LEU A 36 1.10 20.04 4.70
CA LEU A 36 1.18 20.03 3.24
C LEU A 36 2.23 19.01 2.73
N GLN A 37 3.32 18.80 3.46
CA GLN A 37 4.28 17.73 3.15
C GLN A 37 3.69 16.34 3.40
N ASN A 38 2.91 16.15 4.45
CA ASN A 38 2.18 14.89 4.70
C ASN A 38 1.05 14.65 3.68
N ILE A 39 0.41 15.71 3.17
CA ILE A 39 -0.59 15.62 2.10
C ILE A 39 0.05 15.29 0.75
N ARG A 40 1.35 15.57 0.56
CA ARG A 40 2.09 15.31 -0.69
C ARG A 40 2.99 14.07 -0.67
N ARG A 41 3.08 13.37 0.45
CA ARG A 41 3.83 12.11 0.48
C ARG A 41 2.93 11.02 -0.12
N ASN A 42 3.22 10.63 -1.34
CA ASN A 42 2.58 9.45 -1.92
C ASN A 42 2.84 8.25 -1.01
N MET A 43 1.79 7.53 -0.69
CA MET A 43 1.87 6.28 0.06
C MET A 43 2.78 5.29 -0.67
N LYS A 44 3.71 4.67 0.03
CA LYS A 44 4.68 3.72 -0.53
C LYS A 44 4.25 2.29 -0.23
N ILE A 45 3.91 1.55 -1.26
CA ILE A 45 3.56 0.14 -1.14
C ILE A 45 4.62 -0.70 -1.87
N LEU A 46 5.22 -1.66 -1.15
CA LEU A 46 6.08 -2.67 -1.74
C LEU A 46 5.30 -3.95 -2.03
N ILE A 47 5.44 -4.46 -3.24
CA ILE A 47 4.97 -5.79 -3.62
C ILE A 47 6.16 -6.74 -3.55
N ILE A 48 6.03 -7.81 -2.76
CA ILE A 48 7.02 -8.89 -2.66
C ILE A 48 6.42 -10.16 -3.26
N ASN A 49 7.10 -10.70 -4.25
CA ASN A 49 6.78 -11.98 -4.86
C ASN A 49 7.83 -13.04 -4.52
N GLY A 50 7.36 -14.18 -4.06
CA GLY A 50 8.18 -15.35 -3.71
C GLY A 50 8.49 -16.24 -4.90
N PRO A 51 8.86 -17.52 -4.62
CA PRO A 51 9.42 -18.44 -5.59
C PRO A 51 8.47 -18.74 -6.76
N ASN A 52 9.08 -18.85 -7.94
CA ASN A 52 8.46 -19.17 -9.23
C ASN A 52 7.52 -18.09 -9.79
N LEU A 53 7.28 -16.98 -9.11
CA LEU A 53 6.44 -15.90 -9.62
C LEU A 53 7.14 -15.06 -10.71
N ASN A 54 8.46 -15.18 -10.85
CA ASN A 54 9.21 -14.71 -12.00
C ASN A 54 8.87 -15.45 -13.32
N LEU A 55 8.16 -16.57 -13.24
CA LEU A 55 7.76 -17.39 -14.40
C LEU A 55 6.29 -17.17 -14.80
N LEU A 56 5.61 -16.17 -14.21
CA LEU A 56 4.25 -15.81 -14.62
C LEU A 56 4.22 -15.46 -16.11
N GLY A 57 3.15 -15.87 -16.78
CA GLY A 57 3.02 -15.75 -18.23
C GLY A 57 3.72 -16.85 -19.05
N ARG A 58 4.63 -17.61 -18.42
CA ARG A 58 5.35 -18.72 -19.08
C ARG A 58 4.99 -20.08 -18.51
N ARG A 59 4.68 -20.15 -17.21
CA ARG A 59 4.33 -21.38 -16.50
C ARG A 59 2.83 -21.44 -16.25
N GLU A 60 2.21 -22.61 -16.53
CA GLU A 60 0.81 -22.90 -16.25
C GLU A 60 -0.16 -21.77 -16.68
N PRO A 61 -0.18 -21.38 -17.98
CA PRO A 61 -1.00 -20.25 -18.45
C PRO A 61 -2.49 -20.42 -18.13
N GLU A 62 -2.96 -21.66 -18.02
CA GLU A 62 -4.34 -22.01 -17.66
C GLU A 62 -4.72 -21.59 -16.23
N ILE A 63 -3.72 -21.51 -15.33
CA ILE A 63 -3.92 -21.12 -13.91
C ILE A 63 -3.56 -19.65 -13.67
N TYR A 64 -2.46 -19.19 -14.27
CA TYR A 64 -1.87 -17.89 -13.97
C TYR A 64 -2.01 -16.85 -15.10
N GLY A 65 -2.51 -17.27 -16.28
CA GLY A 65 -2.61 -16.42 -17.46
C GLY A 65 -1.28 -16.29 -18.22
N THR A 66 -1.30 -15.52 -19.32
CA THR A 66 -0.16 -15.32 -20.25
C THR A 66 0.61 -14.02 -20.00
N THR A 67 0.15 -13.19 -19.07
CA THR A 67 0.76 -11.89 -18.76
C THR A 67 1.93 -12.07 -17.78
N SER A 68 3.09 -11.50 -18.07
CA SER A 68 4.21 -11.45 -17.13
C SER A 68 3.85 -10.56 -15.94
N PHE A 69 4.52 -10.78 -14.79
CA PHE A 69 4.27 -9.90 -13.64
C PHE A 69 4.80 -8.48 -13.91
N GLU A 70 5.87 -8.33 -14.65
CA GLU A 70 6.46 -7.06 -15.03
C GLU A 70 5.49 -6.21 -15.84
N ASP A 71 4.83 -6.79 -16.85
CA ASP A 71 3.80 -6.10 -17.66
C ASP A 71 2.58 -5.73 -16.81
N TYR A 72 2.17 -6.65 -15.92
CA TYR A 72 1.08 -6.39 -15.00
C TYR A 72 1.43 -5.28 -14.00
N PHE A 73 2.66 -5.28 -13.48
CA PHE A 73 3.14 -4.25 -12.55
C PHE A 73 3.18 -2.87 -13.20
N ALA A 74 3.57 -2.78 -14.49
CA ALA A 74 3.48 -1.52 -15.22
C ALA A 74 2.03 -0.99 -15.23
N SER A 75 1.07 -1.87 -15.55
CA SER A 75 -0.35 -1.51 -15.54
C SER A 75 -0.91 -1.20 -14.13
N LEU A 76 -0.34 -1.77 -13.06
CA LEU A 76 -0.68 -1.39 -11.68
C LEU A 76 -0.28 0.06 -11.39
N LYS A 77 0.93 0.48 -11.80
CA LYS A 77 1.40 1.86 -11.63
C LYS A 77 0.49 2.86 -12.31
N ASP A 78 0.00 2.54 -13.51
CA ASP A 78 -0.91 3.42 -14.24
C ASP A 78 -2.29 3.53 -13.57
N ARG A 79 -2.75 2.44 -12.90
CA ARG A 79 -4.05 2.42 -12.21
C ARG A 79 -4.02 3.04 -10.81
N PHE A 80 -2.86 3.08 -10.17
CA PHE A 80 -2.66 3.57 -8.81
C PHE A 80 -1.59 4.67 -8.79
N ASP A 81 -1.76 5.69 -9.63
CA ASP A 81 -0.82 6.80 -9.81
C ASP A 81 -0.62 7.67 -8.55
N GLU A 82 -1.59 7.62 -7.62
CA GLU A 82 -1.50 8.27 -6.31
C GLU A 82 -0.61 7.52 -5.31
N VAL A 83 -0.15 6.28 -5.64
CA VAL A 83 0.66 5.42 -4.77
C VAL A 83 2.03 5.17 -5.41
N GLU A 84 3.09 5.30 -4.63
CA GLU A 84 4.44 4.90 -5.06
C GLU A 84 4.57 3.38 -4.92
N LEU A 85 4.35 2.66 -6.03
CA LEU A 85 4.49 1.21 -6.07
C LEU A 85 5.93 0.80 -6.38
N SER A 86 6.46 -0.12 -5.58
CA SER A 86 7.74 -0.80 -5.82
C SER A 86 7.55 -2.31 -5.84
N TYR A 87 8.47 -3.02 -6.48
CA TYR A 87 8.38 -4.45 -6.70
C TYR A 87 9.70 -5.15 -6.39
N PHE A 88 9.63 -6.29 -5.74
CA PHE A 88 10.74 -7.17 -5.47
C PHE A 88 10.31 -8.63 -5.67
N GLN A 89 11.13 -9.43 -6.32
CA GLN A 89 10.91 -10.86 -6.51
C GLN A 89 12.16 -11.64 -6.12
N THR A 90 11.95 -12.73 -5.41
CA THR A 90 13.04 -13.67 -5.09
C THR A 90 12.50 -15.09 -4.94
N ASN A 91 13.39 -16.07 -5.17
CA ASN A 91 13.12 -17.48 -4.89
C ASN A 91 13.67 -17.91 -3.52
N HIS A 92 14.34 -17.01 -2.78
CA HIS A 92 15.03 -17.30 -1.52
C HIS A 92 14.23 -16.78 -0.33
N GLU A 93 13.98 -17.66 0.63
CA GLU A 93 13.23 -17.36 1.86
C GLU A 93 13.89 -16.22 2.66
N GLY A 94 15.21 -16.32 2.87
CA GLY A 94 15.97 -15.32 3.62
C GLY A 94 15.90 -13.92 3.00
N GLU A 95 15.91 -13.83 1.67
CA GLU A 95 15.79 -12.53 0.98
C GLU A 95 14.39 -11.91 1.14
N ILE A 96 13.33 -12.73 1.27
CA ILE A 96 11.99 -12.24 1.63
C ILE A 96 12.03 -11.60 3.01
N ILE A 97 12.65 -12.27 3.99
CA ILE A 97 12.80 -11.79 5.37
C ILE A 97 13.58 -10.48 5.40
N ASP A 98 14.76 -10.45 4.78
CA ASP A 98 15.60 -9.24 4.71
C ASP A 98 14.84 -8.08 4.05
N LYS A 99 14.05 -8.39 3.00
CA LYS A 99 13.25 -7.39 2.31
C LYS A 99 12.13 -6.83 3.18
N LEU A 100 11.44 -7.68 3.96
CA LEU A 100 10.45 -7.24 4.94
C LEU A 100 11.08 -6.32 5.99
N HIS A 101 12.23 -6.70 6.56
CA HIS A 101 12.94 -5.87 7.54
C HIS A 101 13.37 -4.51 6.93
N SER A 102 13.81 -4.49 5.66
CA SER A 102 14.20 -3.26 4.98
C SER A 102 13.04 -2.29 4.72
N CYS A 103 11.78 -2.74 4.86
CA CYS A 103 10.59 -1.90 4.70
C CYS A 103 10.38 -0.96 5.89
N MET A 104 10.92 -1.27 7.08
CA MET A 104 10.76 -0.43 8.27
C MET A 104 11.31 0.98 8.02
N GLY A 105 10.41 1.98 8.10
CA GLY A 105 10.72 3.38 7.82
C GLY A 105 10.90 3.74 6.32
N ALA A 106 10.87 2.76 5.41
CA ALA A 106 11.04 2.96 3.97
C ALA A 106 9.72 2.84 3.19
N CYS A 107 8.80 1.99 3.66
CA CYS A 107 7.48 1.75 3.06
C CYS A 107 6.37 2.06 4.08
N ASP A 108 5.14 2.19 3.60
CA ASP A 108 3.95 2.37 4.42
C ASP A 108 3.14 1.07 4.53
N ALA A 109 3.28 0.16 3.57
CA ALA A 109 2.59 -1.13 3.54
C ALA A 109 3.25 -2.15 2.60
N VAL A 110 2.90 -3.43 2.75
CA VAL A 110 3.43 -4.52 1.93
C VAL A 110 2.30 -5.40 1.39
N VAL A 111 2.36 -5.72 0.10
CA VAL A 111 1.61 -6.82 -0.54
C VAL A 111 2.56 -8.00 -0.67
N LEU A 112 2.25 -9.11 -0.03
CA LEU A 112 3.11 -10.30 -0.02
C LEU A 112 2.44 -11.49 -0.69
N ASN A 113 3.03 -11.98 -1.76
CA ASN A 113 2.75 -13.29 -2.32
C ASN A 113 3.97 -14.19 -2.12
N ALA A 114 4.05 -14.84 -0.98
CA ALA A 114 5.21 -15.67 -0.64
C ALA A 114 5.26 -17.01 -1.41
N GLY A 115 4.29 -17.25 -2.32
CA GLY A 115 4.21 -18.50 -3.07
C GLY A 115 4.06 -19.72 -2.15
N ALA A 116 4.87 -20.74 -2.37
CA ALA A 116 4.83 -21.95 -1.54
C ALA A 116 5.26 -21.71 -0.09
N TYR A 117 6.08 -20.71 0.17
CA TYR A 117 6.50 -20.37 1.54
C TYR A 117 5.33 -19.91 2.43
N SER A 118 4.22 -19.46 1.85
CA SER A 118 3.01 -19.19 2.64
C SER A 118 2.56 -20.39 3.47
N HIS A 119 2.81 -21.60 2.97
CA HIS A 119 2.34 -22.84 3.60
C HIS A 119 3.39 -23.50 4.52
N THR A 120 4.65 -23.03 4.51
CA THR A 120 5.76 -23.75 5.15
C THR A 120 6.67 -22.89 6.03
N SER A 121 6.65 -21.56 5.87
CA SER A 121 7.62 -20.69 6.51
C SER A 121 7.09 -20.05 7.78
N LEU A 122 7.52 -20.55 8.95
CA LEU A 122 7.38 -19.83 10.22
C LEU A 122 8.30 -18.61 10.27
N ALA A 123 9.48 -18.69 9.65
CA ALA A 123 10.45 -17.59 9.66
C ALA A 123 9.91 -16.33 8.96
N ILE A 124 9.19 -16.47 7.84
CA ILE A 124 8.51 -15.34 7.20
C ILE A 124 7.35 -14.83 8.08
N ALA A 125 6.59 -15.72 8.76
CA ALA A 125 5.54 -15.30 9.68
C ALA A 125 6.11 -14.46 10.83
N ASP A 126 7.22 -14.88 11.42
CA ASP A 126 7.90 -14.15 12.49
C ASP A 126 8.43 -12.79 11.98
N ALA A 127 8.96 -12.74 10.75
CA ALA A 127 9.41 -11.49 10.12
C ALA A 127 8.24 -10.51 9.92
N ILE A 128 7.06 -10.98 9.48
CA ILE A 128 5.87 -10.14 9.35
C ILE A 128 5.43 -9.63 10.71
N ALA A 129 5.42 -10.48 11.75
CA ALA A 129 5.03 -10.11 13.10
C ALA A 129 6.01 -9.11 13.76
N SER A 130 7.26 -9.04 13.29
CA SER A 130 8.30 -8.15 13.83
C SER A 130 8.28 -6.73 13.26
N ILE A 131 7.51 -6.47 12.20
CA ILE A 131 7.42 -5.16 11.55
C ILE A 131 6.09 -4.48 11.87
N ASP A 132 6.12 -3.16 12.13
CA ASP A 132 4.93 -2.35 12.43
C ASP A 132 4.18 -1.89 11.16
N LEU A 133 4.30 -2.63 10.06
CA LEU A 133 3.66 -2.30 8.78
C LEU A 133 2.49 -3.24 8.50
N PRO A 134 1.38 -2.74 7.93
CA PRO A 134 0.33 -3.61 7.44
C PRO A 134 0.83 -4.44 6.25
N VAL A 135 0.70 -5.76 6.37
CA VAL A 135 0.98 -6.73 5.31
C VAL A 135 -0.33 -7.38 4.88
N VAL A 136 -0.61 -7.41 3.57
CA VAL A 136 -1.72 -8.17 2.98
C VAL A 136 -1.14 -9.33 2.20
N GLU A 137 -1.53 -10.55 2.59
CA GLU A 137 -1.17 -11.78 1.88
C GLU A 137 -2.00 -11.93 0.61
N VAL A 138 -1.35 -12.30 -0.50
CA VAL A 138 -2.01 -12.48 -1.81
C VAL A 138 -1.71 -13.85 -2.39
N HIS A 139 -2.75 -14.49 -2.93
CA HIS A 139 -2.64 -15.69 -3.78
C HIS A 139 -3.37 -15.46 -5.09
N ILE A 140 -2.70 -15.73 -6.20
CA ILE A 140 -3.27 -15.63 -7.56
C ILE A 140 -4.34 -16.70 -7.76
N SER A 141 -4.01 -17.97 -7.42
CA SER A 141 -4.93 -19.08 -7.50
C SER A 141 -5.83 -19.20 -6.26
N ASN A 142 -6.98 -19.85 -6.42
CA ASN A 142 -7.79 -20.26 -5.28
C ASN A 142 -7.13 -21.43 -4.57
N VAL A 143 -6.44 -21.17 -3.45
CA VAL A 143 -5.72 -22.20 -2.67
C VAL A 143 -6.67 -23.23 -2.08
N PHE A 144 -7.94 -22.88 -1.83
CA PHE A 144 -8.94 -23.80 -1.29
C PHE A 144 -9.42 -24.84 -2.32
N ALA A 145 -9.18 -24.59 -3.60
CA ALA A 145 -9.44 -25.54 -4.69
C ALA A 145 -8.20 -26.42 -5.01
N ARG A 146 -7.13 -26.31 -4.22
CA ARG A 146 -5.88 -27.04 -4.42
C ARG A 146 -5.67 -28.13 -3.34
N GLU A 147 -4.49 -28.71 -3.32
CA GLU A 147 -4.12 -29.77 -2.37
C GLU A 147 -4.22 -29.29 -0.92
N ALA A 148 -4.58 -30.16 0.01
CA ALA A 148 -4.86 -29.83 1.39
C ALA A 148 -3.75 -29.02 2.09
N ILE A 149 -2.47 -29.29 1.76
CA ILE A 149 -1.33 -28.54 2.29
C ILE A 149 -1.37 -27.06 1.92
N ARG A 150 -1.99 -26.71 0.78
CA ARG A 150 -2.11 -25.30 0.32
C ARG A 150 -3.31 -24.55 0.91
N GLN A 151 -4.21 -25.26 1.55
CA GLN A 151 -5.39 -24.66 2.18
C GLN A 151 -5.07 -24.01 3.53
N HIS A 152 -3.87 -24.27 4.06
CA HIS A 152 -3.38 -23.66 5.30
C HIS A 152 -2.24 -22.67 4.99
N SER A 153 -2.33 -21.48 5.53
CA SER A 153 -1.25 -20.48 5.49
C SER A 153 -0.68 -20.26 6.89
N MET A 154 0.65 -20.31 6.99
CA MET A 154 1.40 -19.93 8.20
C MET A 154 1.40 -18.41 8.38
N LEU A 155 1.18 -17.63 7.31
CA LEU A 155 1.31 -16.17 7.29
C LEU A 155 0.00 -15.46 7.60
N SER A 156 -1.15 -16.07 7.30
CA SER A 156 -2.45 -15.40 7.34
C SER A 156 -2.81 -14.85 8.72
N SER A 157 -2.39 -15.50 9.80
CA SER A 157 -2.66 -15.07 11.18
C SER A 157 -1.91 -13.80 11.59
N VAL A 158 -0.80 -13.48 10.93
CA VAL A 158 0.05 -12.30 11.20
C VAL A 158 -0.14 -11.19 10.14
N CYS A 159 -0.84 -11.48 9.04
CA CYS A 159 -1.23 -10.49 8.03
C CYS A 159 -2.49 -9.72 8.43
N LYS A 160 -2.66 -8.51 7.91
CA LYS A 160 -3.89 -7.70 8.09
C LYS A 160 -5.09 -8.27 7.33
N GLY A 161 -4.85 -9.06 6.30
CA GLY A 161 -5.87 -9.74 5.51
C GLY A 161 -5.24 -10.64 4.45
N VAL A 162 -6.08 -11.49 3.86
CA VAL A 162 -5.68 -12.46 2.82
C VAL A 162 -6.61 -12.33 1.63
N ILE A 163 -6.06 -12.25 0.42
CA ILE A 163 -6.81 -12.20 -0.83
C ILE A 163 -6.42 -13.39 -1.69
N VAL A 164 -7.41 -14.19 -2.10
CA VAL A 164 -7.19 -15.50 -2.70
C VAL A 164 -8.08 -15.67 -3.93
N GLY A 165 -7.51 -16.10 -5.06
CA GLY A 165 -8.28 -16.70 -6.16
C GLY A 165 -8.78 -15.76 -7.24
N PHE A 166 -8.41 -14.48 -7.23
CA PHE A 166 -8.84 -13.50 -8.23
C PHE A 166 -7.81 -13.30 -9.36
N GLY A 167 -6.92 -14.25 -9.58
CA GLY A 167 -5.85 -14.09 -10.55
C GLY A 167 -4.92 -12.94 -10.18
N LEU A 168 -4.35 -12.27 -11.16
CA LEU A 168 -3.53 -11.08 -10.95
C LEU A 168 -4.31 -9.94 -10.29
N LYS A 169 -5.66 -9.90 -10.46
CA LYS A 169 -6.51 -8.90 -9.81
C LYS A 169 -6.45 -8.90 -8.29
N SER A 170 -5.97 -9.99 -7.68
CA SER A 170 -5.71 -10.06 -6.24
C SER A 170 -4.77 -8.96 -5.76
N TYR A 171 -3.81 -8.52 -6.58
CA TYR A 171 -2.89 -7.42 -6.23
C TYR A 171 -3.60 -6.06 -6.22
N ASP A 172 -4.52 -5.79 -7.17
CA ASP A 172 -5.33 -4.57 -7.16
C ASP A 172 -6.15 -4.47 -5.88
N LEU A 173 -6.81 -5.58 -5.51
CA LEU A 173 -7.63 -5.63 -4.30
C LEU A 173 -6.79 -5.41 -3.03
N ALA A 174 -5.57 -5.97 -3.00
CA ALA A 174 -4.65 -5.78 -1.88
C ALA A 174 -4.21 -4.31 -1.76
N ILE A 175 -3.85 -3.67 -2.87
CA ILE A 175 -3.47 -2.25 -2.90
C ILE A 175 -4.64 -1.39 -2.43
N CYS A 176 -5.87 -1.58 -2.95
CA CYS A 176 -7.06 -0.87 -2.49
C CYS A 176 -7.26 -1.03 -0.98
N SER A 177 -7.17 -2.26 -0.46
CA SER A 177 -7.34 -2.55 0.96
C SER A 177 -6.28 -1.85 1.82
N LEU A 178 -5.01 -1.83 1.38
CA LEU A 178 -3.92 -1.15 2.09
C LEU A 178 -4.07 0.37 2.09
N ILE A 179 -4.52 0.95 0.97
CA ILE A 179 -4.84 2.38 0.89
C ILE A 179 -5.89 2.75 1.95
N ASP A 180 -6.94 1.94 2.10
CA ASP A 180 -8.00 2.19 3.08
C ASP A 180 -7.54 1.97 4.53
N ILE A 181 -6.66 1.00 4.76
CA ILE A 181 -6.09 0.72 6.10
C ILE A 181 -5.19 1.86 6.56
N CYS A 182 -4.35 2.40 5.67
CA CYS A 182 -3.36 3.42 6.01
C CYS A 182 -3.93 4.85 6.04
N LYS A 183 -5.12 5.09 5.48
CA LYS A 183 -5.81 6.40 5.56
C LYS A 183 -6.54 6.63 6.88
N LYS A 184 -6.65 5.61 7.72
CA LYS A 184 -7.25 5.70 9.07
C LYS A 184 -6.26 6.17 10.11
#